data_1696e624922424328b32948882471bd3
#
_entry.id   1696e624922424328b32948882471bd3
#
_cell.length_a   1.000
_cell.length_b   1.000
_cell.length_c   1.000
_cell.angle_alpha   90.00
_cell.angle_beta   90.00
_cell.angle_gamma   90.00
#
_symmetry.space_group_name_H-M   'P 1'
#
loop_
_entity.id
_entity.type
_entity.pdbx_description
1 polymer ?
#
loop_
_entity_poly.entity_id
_entity_poly.type
_entity_poly.pdbx_seq_one_letter_code
_entity_poly.pdbx_strand_id
1 'polypeptide(L)'
;AYRGYMQGKGHMTQIAISQVIEQLINVILSLLCAYILVQVSLAAGNAGAQVGTSVGALFAMLYLIYSLDKKYSKEEEEIESLTNVRKVSEKKILRKIIMYSIPITLSTGMQNFGGLVDMVNVNSRLIFAGFDRRMADTLYGQLGMYKTLLSVPLVVITSIGTTTLPSIARSMVLNERREVKRKIAYAFKMAFSIAIPAAVGLSMLSELVYATLYNRTDGHKLMMIGAFILILYTTTQIQAVIMQSINKLYFILGTFMAG
;
A
#
# COMPACT_ATOMS: atom_id res chain seq x y z
N ALA A 1 -6.77 12.23 -4.18
CA ALA A 1 -6.52 13.29 -5.15
C ALA A 1 -5.25 14.09 -4.79
N TYR A 2 -5.16 14.74 -3.62
CA TYR A 2 -4.02 15.62 -3.23
C TYR A 2 -2.67 14.91 -3.21
N ARG A 3 -2.57 13.68 -2.65
CA ARG A 3 -1.32 12.89 -2.70
C ARG A 3 -0.87 12.58 -4.12
N GLY A 4 -1.80 12.18 -4.99
CA GLY A 4 -1.48 11.90 -6.40
C GLY A 4 -0.98 13.14 -7.15
N TYR A 5 -1.56 14.29 -6.87
CA TYR A 5 -1.10 15.57 -7.43
C TYR A 5 0.32 15.91 -6.98
N MET A 6 0.60 15.82 -5.67
CA MET A 6 1.93 16.04 -5.11
C MET A 6 2.96 15.03 -5.63
N GLN A 7 2.55 13.77 -5.78
CA GLN A 7 3.38 12.71 -6.36
C GLN A 7 3.74 13.02 -7.83
N GLY A 8 2.77 13.46 -8.62
CA GLY A 8 2.99 13.86 -10.00
C GLY A 8 3.97 15.04 -10.16
N LYS A 9 3.95 15.97 -9.21
CA LYS A 9 4.90 17.09 -9.13
C LYS A 9 6.27 16.71 -8.52
N GLY A 10 6.43 15.49 -7.99
CA GLY A 10 7.67 15.02 -7.36
C GLY A 10 7.87 15.48 -5.91
N HIS A 11 6.84 16.04 -5.28
CA HIS A 11 6.89 16.52 -3.89
C HIS A 11 6.71 15.38 -2.87
N MET A 12 7.69 14.47 -2.81
CA MET A 12 7.60 13.26 -1.99
C MET A 12 7.66 13.55 -0.49
N THR A 13 8.36 14.61 -0.06
CA THR A 13 8.51 14.97 1.34
C THR A 13 7.17 15.30 2.01
N GLN A 14 6.30 16.07 1.35
CA GLN A 14 4.97 16.43 1.86
C GLN A 14 4.07 15.19 1.98
N ILE A 15 4.19 14.27 1.01
CA ILE A 15 3.47 13.00 1.06
C ILE A 15 3.92 12.17 2.26
N ALA A 16 5.25 12.04 2.46
CA ALA A 16 5.81 11.31 3.60
C ALA A 16 5.34 11.90 4.94
N ILE A 17 5.41 13.23 5.11
CA ILE A 17 4.93 13.91 6.32
C ILE A 17 3.44 13.64 6.53
N SER A 18 2.60 13.75 5.48
CA SER A 18 1.16 13.46 5.59
C SER A 18 0.88 12.03 6.04
N GLN A 19 1.68 11.06 5.59
CA GLN A 19 1.56 9.67 5.99
C GLN A 19 1.97 9.45 7.45
N VAL A 20 3.03 10.11 7.90
CA VAL A 20 3.47 10.05 9.31
C VAL A 20 2.39 10.62 10.22
N ILE A 21 1.84 11.79 9.89
CA ILE A 21 0.73 12.41 10.65
C ILE A 21 -0.48 11.47 10.70
N GLU A 22 -0.88 10.90 9.56
CA GLU A 22 -1.97 9.94 9.49
C GLU A 22 -1.76 8.75 10.41
N GLN A 23 -0.56 8.14 10.37
CA GLN A 23 -0.25 6.96 11.17
C GLN A 23 -0.17 7.27 12.68
N LEU A 24 0.42 8.40 13.06
CA LEU A 24 0.48 8.81 14.47
C LEU A 24 -0.93 9.00 15.04
N ILE A 25 -1.77 9.75 14.35
CA ILE A 25 -3.15 10.01 14.79
C ILE A 25 -3.96 8.70 14.78
N ASN A 26 -3.80 7.88 13.73
CA ASN A 26 -4.45 6.58 13.64
C ASN A 26 -4.10 5.70 14.85
N VAL A 27 -2.82 5.52 15.16
CA VAL A 27 -2.39 4.67 16.29
C VAL A 27 -2.97 5.18 17.62
N ILE A 28 -2.85 6.47 17.89
CA ILE A 28 -3.34 7.06 19.16
C ILE A 28 -4.85 6.88 19.28
N LEU A 29 -5.61 7.29 18.27
CA LEU A 29 -7.07 7.25 18.32
C LEU A 29 -7.62 5.83 18.23
N SER A 30 -7.03 4.96 17.39
CA SER A 30 -7.46 3.56 17.30
C SER A 30 -7.31 2.83 18.62
N LEU A 31 -6.17 3.00 19.29
CA LEU A 31 -5.94 2.39 20.60
C LEU A 31 -6.88 2.94 21.66
N LEU A 32 -7.06 4.25 21.70
CA LEU A 32 -7.93 4.91 22.66
C LEU A 32 -9.40 4.52 22.47
N CYS A 33 -9.90 4.59 21.23
CA CYS A 33 -11.28 4.21 20.91
C CYS A 33 -11.52 2.71 21.11
N ALA A 34 -10.57 1.86 20.71
CA ALA A 34 -10.67 0.43 20.93
C ALA A 34 -10.72 0.09 22.44
N TYR A 35 -9.86 0.73 23.26
CA TYR A 35 -9.82 0.52 24.70
C TYR A 35 -11.13 0.90 25.40
N ILE A 36 -11.72 2.03 24.99
CA ILE A 36 -13.00 2.49 25.57
C ILE A 36 -14.14 1.60 25.10
N LEU A 37 -14.22 1.28 23.83
CA LEU A 37 -15.37 0.58 23.25
C LEU A 37 -15.33 -0.94 23.43
N VAL A 38 -14.17 -1.54 23.68
CA VAL A 38 -14.09 -2.99 23.99
C VAL A 38 -14.81 -3.35 25.30
N GLN A 39 -14.97 -2.39 26.21
CA GLN A 39 -15.72 -2.57 27.45
C GLN A 39 -17.22 -2.77 27.18
N VAL A 40 -17.74 -2.30 26.06
CA VAL A 40 -19.14 -2.49 25.66
C VAL A 40 -19.32 -3.83 24.93
N SER A 41 -18.49 -4.09 23.92
CA SER A 41 -18.44 -5.39 23.22
C SER A 41 -17.17 -5.48 22.37
N LEU A 42 -16.77 -6.72 22.03
CA LEU A 42 -15.64 -6.97 21.13
C LEU A 42 -15.87 -6.35 19.73
N ALA A 43 -17.10 -6.41 19.25
CA ALA A 43 -17.48 -5.79 17.97
C ALA A 43 -17.36 -4.26 18.02
N ALA A 44 -17.80 -3.62 19.13
CA ALA A 44 -17.65 -2.19 19.34
C ALA A 44 -16.17 -1.77 19.43
N GLY A 45 -15.32 -2.55 20.11
CA GLY A 45 -13.88 -2.33 20.14
C GLY A 45 -13.24 -2.35 18.76
N ASN A 46 -13.60 -3.33 17.92
CA ASN A 46 -13.13 -3.40 16.52
C ASN A 46 -13.61 -2.21 15.68
N ALA A 47 -14.87 -1.79 15.85
CA ALA A 47 -15.40 -0.59 15.19
C ALA A 47 -14.65 0.66 15.64
N GLY A 48 -14.37 0.79 16.94
CA GLY A 48 -13.58 1.90 17.50
C GLY A 48 -12.18 1.99 16.94
N ALA A 49 -11.51 0.86 16.72
CA ALA A 49 -10.20 0.83 16.09
C ALA A 49 -10.21 1.42 14.66
N GLN A 50 -11.31 1.30 13.92
CA GLN A 50 -11.44 1.86 12.58
C GLN A 50 -11.67 3.38 12.56
N VAL A 51 -12.17 3.97 13.65
CA VAL A 51 -12.37 5.43 13.76
C VAL A 51 -11.03 6.17 13.64
N GLY A 52 -9.96 5.65 14.26
CA GLY A 52 -8.63 6.24 14.17
C GLY A 52 -8.13 6.37 12.74
N THR A 53 -8.40 5.37 11.89
CA THR A 53 -8.01 5.39 10.47
C THR A 53 -8.70 6.53 9.72
N SER A 54 -10.01 6.71 9.94
CA SER A 54 -10.80 7.76 9.29
C SER A 54 -10.38 9.16 9.72
N VAL A 55 -10.17 9.35 11.03
CA VAL A 55 -9.73 10.63 11.58
C VAL A 55 -8.29 10.94 11.18
N GLY A 56 -7.38 9.96 11.20
CA GLY A 56 -6.02 10.10 10.71
C GLY A 56 -5.95 10.57 9.26
N ALA A 57 -6.78 9.96 8.39
CA ALA A 57 -6.88 10.35 6.98
C ALA A 57 -7.39 11.79 6.80
N LEU A 58 -8.33 12.24 7.66
CA LEU A 58 -8.85 13.61 7.65
C LEU A 58 -7.74 14.62 8.00
N PHE A 59 -6.97 14.38 9.06
CA PHE A 59 -5.85 15.25 9.42
C PHE A 59 -4.75 15.29 8.36
N ALA A 60 -4.43 14.14 7.76
CA ALA A 60 -3.50 14.09 6.63
C ALA A 60 -3.99 14.91 5.43
N MET A 61 -5.30 14.87 5.15
CA MET A 61 -5.91 15.69 4.11
C MET A 61 -5.79 17.18 4.42
N LEU A 62 -6.12 17.60 5.63
CA LEU A 62 -6.00 19.00 6.07
C LEU A 62 -4.57 19.51 5.97
N TYR A 63 -3.60 18.69 6.39
CA TYR A 63 -2.17 19.03 6.23
C TYR A 63 -1.78 19.21 4.76
N LEU A 64 -2.25 18.34 3.85
CA LEU A 64 -1.95 18.46 2.44
C LEU A 64 -2.59 19.70 1.81
N ILE A 65 -3.82 20.05 2.20
CA ILE A 65 -4.48 21.29 1.75
C ILE A 65 -3.67 22.49 2.22
N TYR A 66 -3.30 22.56 3.49
CA TYR A 66 -2.48 23.65 4.03
C TYR A 66 -1.12 23.75 3.32
N SER A 67 -0.48 22.62 3.07
CA SER A 67 0.82 22.57 2.37
C SER A 67 0.72 23.01 0.91
N LEU A 68 -0.41 22.74 0.25
CA LEU A 68 -0.70 23.22 -1.11
C LEU A 68 -0.92 24.71 -1.14
N ASP A 69 -1.83 25.21 -0.29
CA ASP A 69 -2.22 26.64 -0.27
C ASP A 69 -1.00 27.55 -0.07
N LYS A 70 -0.15 27.21 0.92
CA LYS A 70 1.09 27.95 1.18
C LYS A 70 2.08 27.97 0.01
N LYS A 71 2.04 26.98 -0.87
CA LYS A 71 2.98 26.85 -1.98
C LYS A 71 2.40 27.38 -3.29
N TYR A 72 1.08 27.24 -3.47
CA TYR A 72 0.39 27.77 -4.66
C TYR A 72 0.40 29.27 -4.72
N SER A 73 0.27 30.00 -3.61
CA SER A 73 0.39 31.44 -3.57
C SER A 73 1.72 31.96 -4.14
N LYS A 74 2.79 31.15 -4.06
CA LYS A 74 4.10 31.53 -4.64
C LYS A 74 4.28 31.11 -6.10
N GLU A 75 3.69 29.98 -6.51
CA GLU A 75 3.80 29.49 -7.89
C GLU A 75 2.81 30.20 -8.84
N GLU A 76 1.66 30.67 -8.37
CA GLU A 76 0.71 31.45 -9.17
C GLU A 76 1.31 32.80 -9.56
N GLU A 77 2.01 33.51 -8.65
CA GLU A 77 2.71 34.76 -8.95
C GLU A 77 3.80 34.57 -10.05
N GLU A 78 4.45 33.39 -10.06
CA GLU A 78 5.50 33.07 -11.04
C GLU A 78 4.93 32.64 -12.42
N ILE A 79 3.78 31.94 -12.43
CA ILE A 79 3.11 31.48 -13.65
C ILE A 79 2.31 32.59 -14.30
N GLU A 80 1.71 33.52 -13.57
CA GLU A 80 1.00 34.67 -14.11
C GLU A 80 1.92 35.61 -14.89
N SER A 81 3.23 35.60 -14.57
CA SER A 81 4.26 36.30 -15.32
C SER A 81 4.60 35.65 -16.68
N LEU A 82 4.21 34.41 -16.92
CA LEU A 82 4.48 33.65 -18.14
C LEU A 82 3.25 33.70 -19.08
N THR A 83 3.14 34.77 -19.86
CA THR A 83 2.00 35.15 -20.72
C THR A 83 1.66 34.19 -21.88
N ASN A 84 2.21 32.98 -21.97
CA ASN A 84 2.02 32.10 -23.13
C ASN A 84 1.75 30.63 -22.80
N VAL A 85 1.00 30.33 -21.73
CA VAL A 85 0.61 28.95 -21.41
C VAL A 85 -0.64 28.55 -22.20
N ARG A 86 -0.48 27.60 -23.11
CA ARG A 86 -1.59 27.02 -23.89
C ARG A 86 -2.60 26.35 -22.94
N LYS A 87 -3.75 27.00 -22.70
CA LYS A 87 -4.82 26.44 -21.85
C LYS A 87 -5.36 25.16 -22.48
N VAL A 88 -5.10 24.04 -21.82
CA VAL A 88 -5.69 22.74 -22.20
C VAL A 88 -7.11 22.68 -21.65
N SER A 89 -8.09 22.30 -22.49
CA SER A 89 -9.48 22.17 -22.08
C SER A 89 -9.65 21.21 -20.90
N GLU A 90 -10.31 21.66 -19.82
CA GLU A 90 -10.59 20.89 -18.60
C GLU A 90 -11.26 19.54 -18.90
N LYS A 91 -12.19 19.50 -19.86
CA LYS A 91 -12.86 18.26 -20.30
C LYS A 91 -11.88 17.24 -20.86
N LYS A 92 -10.81 17.66 -21.54
CA LYS A 92 -9.77 16.74 -22.05
C LYS A 92 -8.92 16.18 -20.91
N ILE A 93 -8.62 17.01 -19.91
CA ILE A 93 -7.87 16.60 -18.71
C ILE A 93 -8.70 15.61 -17.91
N LEU A 94 -9.97 15.93 -17.61
CA LEU A 94 -10.89 15.08 -16.86
C LEU A 94 -11.08 13.71 -17.55
N ARG A 95 -11.29 13.71 -18.87
CA ARG A 95 -11.41 12.46 -19.65
C ARG A 95 -10.16 11.59 -19.54
N LYS A 96 -8.97 12.18 -19.60
CA LYS A 96 -7.71 11.44 -19.41
C LYS A 96 -7.60 10.87 -18.00
N ILE A 97 -7.92 11.68 -16.97
CA ILE A 97 -7.89 11.22 -15.57
C ILE A 97 -8.81 10.01 -15.39
N ILE A 98 -10.06 10.09 -15.84
CA ILE A 98 -11.02 9.00 -15.75
C ILE A 98 -10.51 7.74 -16.49
N MET A 99 -10.01 7.92 -17.71
CA MET A 99 -9.52 6.81 -18.54
C MET A 99 -8.34 6.04 -17.88
N TYR A 100 -7.48 6.74 -17.15
CA TYR A 100 -6.39 6.10 -16.40
C TYR A 100 -6.81 5.58 -15.03
N SER A 101 -7.74 6.27 -14.36
CA SER A 101 -8.20 5.89 -13.02
C SER A 101 -9.01 4.59 -13.03
N ILE A 102 -9.85 4.36 -14.02
CA ILE A 102 -10.72 3.16 -14.09
C ILE A 102 -9.90 1.87 -14.05
N PRO A 103 -8.87 1.63 -14.92
CA PRO A 103 -8.10 0.39 -14.87
C PRO A 103 -7.33 0.21 -13.56
N ILE A 104 -6.80 1.31 -13.00
CA ILE A 104 -6.05 1.26 -11.73
C ILE A 104 -6.99 0.91 -10.57
N THR A 105 -8.15 1.58 -10.48
CA THR A 105 -9.14 1.31 -9.44
C THR A 105 -9.67 -0.11 -9.54
N LEU A 106 -9.93 -0.60 -10.75
CA LEU A 106 -10.41 -1.95 -10.97
C LEU A 106 -9.35 -2.98 -10.56
N SER A 107 -8.09 -2.76 -10.93
CA SER A 107 -6.96 -3.61 -10.53
C SER A 107 -6.78 -3.68 -9.01
N THR A 108 -6.84 -2.52 -8.34
CA THR A 108 -6.75 -2.46 -6.86
C THR A 108 -7.97 -3.09 -6.20
N GLY A 109 -9.15 -2.87 -6.76
CA GLY A 109 -10.40 -3.51 -6.32
C GLY A 109 -10.30 -5.03 -6.38
N MET A 110 -9.81 -5.58 -7.49
CA MET A 110 -9.64 -7.04 -7.65
C MET A 110 -8.66 -7.63 -6.64
N GLN A 111 -7.57 -6.94 -6.30
CA GLN A 111 -6.66 -7.39 -5.24
C GLN A 111 -7.36 -7.49 -3.88
N ASN A 112 -8.21 -6.52 -3.56
CA ASN A 112 -8.98 -6.54 -2.31
C ASN A 112 -10.08 -7.60 -2.33
N PHE A 113 -10.72 -7.85 -3.48
CA PHE A 113 -11.66 -8.96 -3.64
C PHE A 113 -10.99 -10.32 -3.47
N GLY A 114 -9.74 -10.50 -3.94
CA GLY A 114 -8.95 -11.70 -3.67
C GLY A 114 -8.84 -11.99 -2.18
N GLY A 115 -8.63 -10.97 -1.34
CA GLY A 115 -8.61 -11.13 0.12
C GLY A 115 -9.94 -11.61 0.71
N LEU A 116 -11.08 -11.18 0.17
CA LEU A 116 -12.40 -11.68 0.57
C LEU A 116 -12.63 -13.12 0.13
N VAL A 117 -12.24 -13.47 -1.08
CA VAL A 117 -12.30 -14.85 -1.59
C VAL A 117 -11.44 -15.78 -0.74
N ASP A 118 -10.22 -15.36 -0.38
CA ASP A 118 -9.34 -16.08 0.52
C ASP A 118 -10.00 -16.32 1.88
N MET A 119 -10.63 -15.28 2.45
CA MET A 119 -11.30 -15.39 3.75
C MET A 119 -12.39 -16.45 3.73
N VAL A 120 -13.27 -16.40 2.73
CA VAL A 120 -14.38 -17.35 2.61
C VAL A 120 -13.87 -18.76 2.29
N ASN A 121 -12.91 -18.89 1.38
CA ASN A 121 -12.36 -20.18 0.97
C ASN A 121 -11.60 -20.88 2.09
N VAL A 122 -10.67 -20.17 2.74
CA VAL A 122 -9.83 -20.76 3.80
C VAL A 122 -10.71 -21.27 4.93
N ASN A 123 -11.65 -20.44 5.42
CA ASN A 123 -12.51 -20.82 6.52
C ASN A 123 -13.44 -22.00 6.14
N SER A 124 -14.06 -21.96 4.95
CA SER A 124 -14.91 -23.04 4.47
C SER A 124 -14.14 -24.35 4.27
N ARG A 125 -12.91 -24.29 3.75
CA ARG A 125 -12.07 -25.49 3.56
C ARG A 125 -11.59 -26.09 4.87
N LEU A 126 -11.30 -25.27 5.89
CA LEU A 126 -10.95 -25.76 7.22
C LEU A 126 -12.13 -26.50 7.86
N ILE A 127 -13.34 -25.96 7.77
CA ILE A 127 -14.55 -26.62 8.26
C ILE A 127 -14.81 -27.92 7.49
N PHE A 128 -14.66 -27.92 6.17
CA PHE A 128 -14.81 -29.13 5.33
C PHE A 128 -13.77 -30.19 5.66
N ALA A 129 -12.56 -29.81 6.06
CA ALA A 129 -11.50 -30.70 6.52
C ALA A 129 -11.76 -31.30 7.92
N GLY A 130 -12.90 -30.96 8.56
CA GLY A 130 -13.32 -31.52 9.86
C GLY A 130 -12.91 -30.70 11.08
N PHE A 131 -12.34 -29.49 10.89
CA PHE A 131 -12.06 -28.60 12.00
C PHE A 131 -13.35 -27.98 12.54
N ASP A 132 -13.48 -27.89 13.87
CA ASP A 132 -14.56 -27.15 14.51
C ASP A 132 -14.44 -25.65 14.15
N ARG A 133 -15.59 -24.96 14.12
CA ARG A 133 -15.66 -23.54 13.73
C ARG A 133 -14.73 -22.64 14.55
N ARG A 134 -14.61 -22.89 15.85
CA ARG A 134 -13.67 -22.14 16.71
C ARG A 134 -12.22 -22.36 16.32
N MET A 135 -11.86 -23.58 15.97
CA MET A 135 -10.51 -23.92 15.52
C MET A 135 -10.22 -23.31 14.16
N ALA A 136 -11.18 -23.35 13.22
CA ALA A 136 -11.05 -22.70 11.92
C ALA A 136 -10.84 -21.18 12.04
N ASP A 137 -11.61 -20.51 12.91
CA ASP A 137 -11.45 -19.09 13.19
C ASP A 137 -10.09 -18.76 13.82
N THR A 138 -9.60 -19.63 14.71
CA THR A 138 -8.28 -19.48 15.34
C THR A 138 -7.16 -19.62 14.31
N LEU A 139 -7.22 -20.62 13.45
CA LEU A 139 -6.22 -20.82 12.38
C LEU A 139 -6.24 -19.68 11.37
N TYR A 140 -7.44 -19.17 11.04
CA TYR A 140 -7.57 -17.99 10.19
C TYR A 140 -6.99 -16.73 10.85
N GLY A 141 -7.17 -16.58 12.17
CA GLY A 141 -6.55 -15.54 12.97
C GLY A 141 -5.02 -15.60 12.93
N GLN A 142 -4.42 -16.80 13.01
CA GLN A 142 -2.96 -17.00 12.87
C GLN A 142 -2.47 -16.58 11.47
N LEU A 143 -3.24 -16.87 10.41
CA LEU A 143 -2.96 -16.40 9.07
C LEU A 143 -3.02 -14.87 8.99
N GLY A 144 -3.95 -14.24 9.71
CA GLY A 144 -4.04 -12.78 9.84
C GLY A 144 -2.79 -12.18 10.49
N MET A 145 -2.33 -12.73 11.61
CA MET A 145 -1.08 -12.32 12.27
C MET A 145 0.12 -12.43 11.34
N TYR A 146 0.24 -13.55 10.64
CA TYR A 146 1.27 -13.78 9.62
C TYR A 146 1.25 -12.72 8.51
N LYS A 147 0.08 -12.44 7.91
CA LYS A 147 -0.07 -11.42 6.86
C LYS A 147 0.28 -10.03 7.38
N THR A 148 -0.05 -9.70 8.63
CA THR A 148 0.28 -8.43 9.26
C THR A 148 1.79 -8.24 9.40
N LEU A 149 2.52 -9.25 9.85
CA LEU A 149 3.98 -9.18 9.97
C LEU A 149 4.68 -9.06 8.62
N LEU A 150 4.20 -9.77 7.59
CA LEU A 150 4.71 -9.62 6.22
C LEU A 150 4.45 -8.23 5.64
N SER A 151 3.38 -7.56 6.06
CA SER A 151 3.06 -6.23 5.55
C SER A 151 4.11 -5.17 5.93
N VAL A 152 4.83 -5.34 7.03
CA VAL A 152 5.82 -4.37 7.52
C VAL A 152 6.95 -4.15 6.48
N PRO A 153 7.72 -5.17 6.06
CA PRO A 153 8.71 -4.97 5.01
C PRO A 153 8.08 -4.62 3.65
N LEU A 154 6.87 -5.11 3.34
CA LEU A 154 6.17 -4.79 2.09
C LEU A 154 5.85 -3.32 1.96
N VAL A 155 5.49 -2.61 3.03
CA VAL A 155 5.25 -1.16 3.00
C VAL A 155 6.51 -0.41 2.57
N VAL A 156 7.68 -0.81 3.04
CA VAL A 156 8.95 -0.18 2.63
C VAL A 156 9.25 -0.47 1.16
N ILE A 157 9.04 -1.70 0.71
CA ILE A 157 9.24 -2.13 -0.68
C ILE A 157 8.31 -1.38 -1.64
N THR A 158 7.02 -1.26 -1.28
CA THR A 158 6.05 -0.51 -2.10
C THR A 158 6.37 0.97 -2.17
N SER A 159 6.93 1.54 -1.09
CA SER A 159 7.40 2.94 -1.08
C SER A 159 8.53 3.17 -2.09
N ILE A 160 9.47 2.24 -2.23
CA ILE A 160 10.51 2.29 -3.27
C ILE A 160 9.86 2.27 -4.66
N GLY A 161 8.89 1.38 -4.87
CA GLY A 161 8.13 1.30 -6.11
C GLY A 161 7.47 2.64 -6.46
N THR A 162 6.68 3.19 -5.55
CA THR A 162 5.91 4.42 -5.78
C THR A 162 6.81 5.65 -6.03
N THR A 163 7.97 5.74 -5.38
CA THR A 163 8.93 6.83 -5.61
C THR A 163 9.66 6.71 -6.95
N THR A 164 9.88 5.50 -7.45
CA THR A 164 10.53 5.27 -8.75
C THR A 164 9.57 5.42 -9.94
N LEU A 165 8.26 5.27 -9.73
CA LEU A 165 7.22 5.33 -10.77
C LEU A 165 7.31 6.60 -11.65
N PRO A 166 7.30 7.83 -11.10
CA PRO A 166 7.37 9.06 -11.92
C PRO A 166 8.69 9.17 -12.69
N SER A 167 9.78 8.69 -12.10
CA SER A 167 11.11 8.73 -12.71
C SER A 167 11.22 7.80 -13.92
N ILE A 168 10.63 6.60 -13.83
CA ILE A 168 10.55 5.65 -14.96
C ILE A 168 9.63 6.20 -16.05
N ALA A 169 8.45 6.69 -15.67
CA ALA A 169 7.47 7.25 -16.61
C ALA A 169 8.08 8.42 -17.41
N ARG A 170 8.81 9.32 -16.75
CA ARG A 170 9.50 10.44 -17.41
C ARG A 170 10.53 9.95 -18.44
N SER A 171 11.40 8.99 -18.09
CA SER A 171 12.38 8.45 -19.02
C SER A 171 11.74 7.68 -20.19
N MET A 172 10.54 7.10 -19.99
CA MET A 172 9.76 6.48 -21.08
C MET A 172 9.28 7.54 -22.07
N VAL A 173 8.73 8.66 -21.59
CA VAL A 173 8.26 9.76 -22.46
C VAL A 173 9.41 10.38 -23.26
N LEU A 174 10.60 10.47 -22.65
CA LEU A 174 11.81 10.99 -23.30
C LEU A 174 12.49 9.97 -24.23
N ASN A 175 11.94 8.75 -24.38
CA ASN A 175 12.51 7.66 -25.18
C ASN A 175 13.91 7.20 -24.73
N GLU A 176 14.29 7.43 -23.48
CA GLU A 176 15.58 7.08 -22.89
C GLU A 176 15.61 5.62 -22.45
N ARG A 177 15.55 4.67 -23.39
CA ARG A 177 15.44 3.22 -23.09
C ARG A 177 16.52 2.68 -22.16
N ARG A 178 17.74 3.20 -22.23
CA ARG A 178 18.88 2.81 -21.39
C ARG A 178 18.65 3.20 -19.93
N GLU A 179 18.15 4.44 -19.71
CA GLU A 179 17.80 4.96 -18.40
C GLU A 179 16.63 4.20 -17.79
N VAL A 180 15.60 3.88 -18.58
CA VAL A 180 14.47 3.05 -18.13
C VAL A 180 14.96 1.71 -17.60
N LYS A 181 15.80 0.99 -18.36
CA LYS A 181 16.38 -0.31 -17.91
C LYS A 181 17.19 -0.14 -16.63
N ARG A 182 18.00 0.91 -16.52
CA ARG A 182 18.80 1.19 -15.32
C ARG A 182 17.95 1.45 -14.10
N LYS A 183 16.90 2.23 -14.23
CA LYS A 183 15.97 2.56 -13.14
C LYS A 183 15.16 1.34 -12.70
N ILE A 184 14.72 0.51 -13.63
CA ILE A 184 14.05 -0.75 -13.33
C ILE A 184 14.98 -1.68 -12.55
N ALA A 185 16.20 -1.89 -13.04
CA ALA A 185 17.20 -2.73 -12.36
C ALA A 185 17.52 -2.19 -10.95
N TYR A 186 17.61 -0.87 -10.79
CA TYR A 186 17.82 -0.23 -9.50
C TYR A 186 16.64 -0.47 -8.54
N ALA A 187 15.40 -0.33 -9.01
CA ALA A 187 14.20 -0.59 -8.20
C ALA A 187 14.16 -2.04 -7.68
N PHE A 188 14.43 -3.02 -8.54
CA PHE A 188 14.54 -4.41 -8.12
C PHE A 188 15.68 -4.64 -7.12
N LYS A 189 16.88 -4.10 -7.40
CA LYS A 189 18.03 -4.24 -6.51
C LYS A 189 17.72 -3.70 -5.10
N MET A 190 17.14 -2.51 -5.02
CA MET A 190 16.75 -1.90 -3.73
C MET A 190 15.68 -2.71 -3.02
N ALA A 191 14.65 -3.15 -3.73
CA ALA A 191 13.56 -3.93 -3.16
C ALA A 191 14.06 -5.29 -2.61
N PHE A 192 14.90 -6.01 -3.35
CA PHE A 192 15.46 -7.29 -2.89
C PHE A 192 16.49 -7.12 -1.78
N SER A 193 17.22 -6.00 -1.73
CA SER A 193 18.12 -5.69 -0.61
C SER A 193 17.40 -5.58 0.73
N ILE A 194 16.10 -5.31 0.71
CA ILE A 194 15.24 -5.27 1.89
C ILE A 194 14.49 -6.60 2.05
N ALA A 195 13.91 -7.13 0.97
CA ALA A 195 13.08 -8.32 1.02
C ALA A 195 13.84 -9.57 1.49
N ILE A 196 15.07 -9.77 1.01
CA ILE A 196 15.84 -10.97 1.34
C ILE A 196 16.24 -11.00 2.82
N PRO A 197 16.87 -9.96 3.38
CA PRO A 197 17.18 -9.95 4.82
C PRO A 197 15.94 -9.99 5.69
N ALA A 198 14.83 -9.32 5.28
CA ALA A 198 13.58 -9.36 6.01
C ALA A 198 12.95 -10.75 6.01
N ALA A 199 12.96 -11.46 4.87
CA ALA A 199 12.47 -12.84 4.79
C ALA A 199 13.26 -13.79 5.69
N VAL A 200 14.58 -13.70 5.64
CA VAL A 200 15.47 -14.52 6.49
C VAL A 200 15.28 -14.16 7.97
N GLY A 201 15.25 -12.86 8.31
CA GLY A 201 15.05 -12.39 9.68
C GLY A 201 13.72 -12.83 10.26
N LEU A 202 12.62 -12.65 9.52
CA LEU A 202 11.28 -13.10 9.95
C LEU A 202 11.19 -14.63 10.07
N SER A 203 11.87 -15.37 9.19
CA SER A 203 11.91 -16.83 9.27
C SER A 203 12.68 -17.30 10.52
N MET A 204 13.90 -16.79 10.74
CA MET A 204 14.76 -17.23 11.84
C MET A 204 14.28 -16.75 13.21
N LEU A 205 13.75 -15.54 13.28
CA LEU A 205 13.26 -14.92 14.53
C LEU A 205 11.75 -15.10 14.72
N SER A 206 11.10 -15.96 13.95
CA SER A 206 9.65 -16.11 13.94
C SER A 206 9.05 -16.36 15.32
N GLU A 207 9.64 -17.26 16.12
CA GLU A 207 9.18 -17.57 17.48
C GLU A 207 9.34 -16.36 18.41
N LEU A 208 10.49 -15.71 18.39
CA LEU A 208 10.77 -14.52 19.21
C LEU A 208 9.81 -13.36 18.87
N VAL A 209 9.60 -13.11 17.58
CA VAL A 209 8.70 -12.07 17.09
C VAL A 209 7.26 -12.33 17.53
N TYR A 210 6.78 -13.58 17.40
CA TYR A 210 5.44 -13.96 17.85
C TYR A 210 5.29 -13.86 19.36
N ALA A 211 6.26 -14.36 20.14
CA ALA A 211 6.26 -14.27 21.59
C ALA A 211 6.24 -12.80 22.07
N THR A 212 7.05 -11.93 21.45
CA THR A 212 7.17 -10.54 21.87
C THR A 212 5.97 -9.69 21.48
N LEU A 213 5.45 -9.83 20.26
CA LEU A 213 4.38 -8.97 19.74
C LEU A 213 2.98 -9.45 20.09
N TYR A 214 2.77 -10.77 20.11
CA TYR A 214 1.45 -11.35 20.34
C TYR A 214 1.32 -12.08 21.68
N ASN A 215 2.41 -12.17 22.47
CA ASN A 215 2.48 -12.95 23.69
C ASN A 215 2.02 -14.42 23.51
N ARG A 216 2.25 -14.96 22.32
CA ARG A 216 1.88 -16.32 21.87
C ARG A 216 2.95 -16.82 20.91
N THR A 217 3.12 -18.14 20.87
CA THR A 217 3.99 -18.80 19.88
C THR A 217 3.20 -19.51 18.78
N ASP A 218 1.86 -19.55 18.90
CA ASP A 218 1.01 -20.17 17.90
C ASP A 218 1.12 -19.46 16.56
N GLY A 219 1.38 -20.21 15.49
CA GLY A 219 1.54 -19.66 14.14
C GLY A 219 2.97 -19.28 13.74
N HIS A 220 3.98 -19.33 14.66
CA HIS A 220 5.37 -19.05 14.31
C HIS A 220 5.91 -19.97 13.20
N LYS A 221 5.47 -21.24 13.18
CA LYS A 221 5.84 -22.20 12.12
C LYS A 221 5.37 -21.75 10.74
N LEU A 222 4.18 -21.14 10.66
CA LEU A 222 3.67 -20.56 9.43
C LEU A 222 4.57 -19.42 8.96
N MET A 223 5.02 -18.55 9.89
CA MET A 223 5.96 -17.47 9.58
C MET A 223 7.33 -18.01 9.17
N MET A 224 7.85 -19.01 9.88
CA MET A 224 9.15 -19.60 9.60
C MET A 224 9.25 -20.10 8.15
N ILE A 225 8.23 -20.79 7.66
CA ILE A 225 8.21 -21.32 6.29
C ILE A 225 7.72 -20.25 5.31
N GLY A 226 6.68 -19.51 5.69
CA GLY A 226 5.99 -18.57 4.81
C GLY A 226 6.73 -17.25 4.57
N ALA A 227 7.72 -16.89 5.40
CA ALA A 227 8.45 -15.62 5.23
C ALA A 227 9.10 -15.47 3.85
N PHE A 228 9.51 -16.56 3.21
CA PHE A 228 10.12 -16.56 1.87
C PHE A 228 9.15 -16.12 0.76
N ILE A 229 7.83 -16.17 1.00
CA ILE A 229 6.83 -15.64 0.06
C ILE A 229 7.02 -14.13 -0.16
N LEU A 230 7.67 -13.43 0.80
CA LEU A 230 8.02 -12.02 0.70
C LEU A 230 8.84 -11.71 -0.57
N ILE A 231 9.71 -12.63 -0.99
CA ILE A 231 10.53 -12.47 -2.20
C ILE A 231 9.64 -12.48 -3.45
N LEU A 232 8.66 -13.38 -3.50
CA LEU A 232 7.69 -13.44 -4.61
C LEU A 232 6.77 -12.22 -4.60
N TYR A 233 6.27 -11.83 -3.44
CA TYR A 233 5.47 -10.61 -3.28
C TYR A 233 6.23 -9.35 -3.73
N THR A 234 7.51 -9.26 -3.39
CA THR A 234 8.36 -8.14 -3.84
C THR A 234 8.44 -8.09 -5.35
N THR A 235 8.61 -9.24 -6.00
CA THR A 235 8.67 -9.32 -7.46
C THR A 235 7.36 -8.81 -8.08
N THR A 236 6.22 -9.29 -7.62
CA THR A 236 4.91 -8.88 -8.16
C THR A 236 4.62 -7.40 -7.91
N GLN A 237 4.97 -6.87 -6.75
CA GLN A 237 4.76 -5.46 -6.42
C GLN A 237 5.60 -4.53 -7.31
N ILE A 238 6.88 -4.82 -7.47
CA ILE A 238 7.74 -4.00 -8.34
C ILE A 238 7.33 -4.11 -9.80
N GLN A 239 6.94 -5.32 -10.27
CA GLN A 239 6.42 -5.49 -11.62
C GLN A 239 5.14 -4.68 -11.85
N ALA A 240 4.21 -4.66 -10.90
CA ALA A 240 2.97 -3.87 -10.99
C ALA A 240 3.29 -2.37 -11.15
N VAL A 241 4.21 -1.83 -10.34
CA VAL A 241 4.65 -0.44 -10.43
C VAL A 241 5.31 -0.13 -11.79
N ILE A 242 6.17 -1.03 -12.28
CA ILE A 242 6.80 -0.87 -13.59
C ILE A 242 5.74 -0.85 -14.71
N MET A 243 4.80 -1.78 -14.69
CA MET A 243 3.71 -1.82 -15.69
C MET A 243 2.84 -0.56 -15.65
N GLN A 244 2.57 -0.03 -14.46
CA GLN A 244 1.91 1.28 -14.31
C GLN A 244 2.75 2.41 -14.92
N SER A 245 4.06 2.43 -14.69
CA SER A 245 4.98 3.44 -15.20
C SER A 245 5.07 3.48 -16.73
N ILE A 246 4.96 2.31 -17.38
CA ILE A 246 5.00 2.17 -18.85
C ILE A 246 3.61 2.15 -19.49
N ASN A 247 2.57 2.51 -18.73
CA ASN A 247 1.18 2.61 -19.19
C ASN A 247 0.56 1.29 -19.71
N LYS A 248 1.02 0.14 -19.21
CA LYS A 248 0.45 -1.18 -19.54
C LYS A 248 -0.56 -1.66 -18.48
N LEU A 249 -1.51 -0.80 -18.13
CA LEU A 249 -2.49 -1.03 -17.05
C LEU A 249 -3.40 -2.24 -17.32
N TYR A 250 -3.83 -2.43 -18.55
CA TYR A 250 -4.68 -3.56 -18.94
C TYR A 250 -3.98 -4.92 -18.82
N PHE A 251 -2.66 -4.94 -18.94
CA PHE A 251 -1.88 -6.16 -18.72
C PHE A 251 -1.91 -6.57 -17.24
N ILE A 252 -1.84 -5.59 -16.33
CA ILE A 252 -1.98 -5.84 -14.89
C ILE A 252 -3.34 -6.43 -14.58
N LEU A 253 -4.41 -5.82 -15.13
CA LEU A 253 -5.77 -6.36 -15.00
C LEU A 253 -5.88 -7.81 -15.46
N GLY A 254 -5.34 -8.11 -16.66
CA GLY A 254 -5.37 -9.46 -17.21
C GLY A 254 -4.64 -10.49 -16.34
N THR A 255 -3.49 -10.13 -15.77
CA THR A 255 -2.75 -11.02 -14.86
C THR A 255 -3.49 -11.28 -13.55
N PHE A 256 -4.19 -10.27 -13.00
CA PHE A 256 -5.02 -10.47 -11.80
C PHE A 256 -6.30 -11.27 -12.06
N MET A 257 -6.83 -11.25 -13.28
CA MET A 257 -7.99 -12.07 -13.63
C MET A 257 -7.61 -13.55 -13.89
N ALA A 258 -6.37 -13.80 -14.27
CA ALA A 258 -5.86 -15.14 -14.57
C ALA A 258 -5.35 -15.90 -13.33
N GLY A 259 -5.01 -15.22 -12.25
CA GLY A 259 -4.51 -15.79 -10.98
C GLY A 259 -5.55 -15.84 -9.92
#